data_ec1dc958f3193c30e23e88f4a600f8de
#
_entry.id   ec1dc958f3193c30e23e88f4a600f8de
#
_cell.length_a   1.000
_cell.length_b   1.000
_cell.length_c   1.000
_cell.angle_alpha   90.00
_cell.angle_beta   90.00
_cell.angle_gamma   90.00
#
_symmetry.space_group_name_H-M   'P 1'
#
loop_
_entity.id
_entity.type
_entity.pdbx_description
1 polymer ?
#
loop_
_entity_poly.entity_id
_entity_poly.type
_entity_poly.pdbx_seq_one_letter_code
_entity_poly.pdbx_strand_id
1 'polypeptide(L)' 'MAFAKDPVCGMEVDTTTDLHFEYEGETYYFCSRGCKLDFEEDPEKYLDP' A
#
# COMPACT_ATOMS: atom_id res chain seq x y z
N MET A 1 15.14 1.47 10.87
CA MET A 1 13.82 1.88 10.43
C MET A 1 13.59 1.38 9.04
N ALA A 2 12.36 0.94 8.77
CA ALA A 2 12.03 0.35 7.48
C ALA A 2 11.03 1.21 6.75
N PHE A 3 11.17 1.24 5.43
CA PHE A 3 10.27 1.98 4.59
C PHE A 3 9.78 1.07 3.47
N ALA A 4 8.56 1.29 3.05
CA ALA A 4 7.96 0.56 1.94
C ALA A 4 7.39 1.56 0.96
N LYS A 5 7.19 1.12 -0.27
CA LYS A 5 6.64 2.00 -1.29
C LYS A 5 5.14 1.81 -1.37
N ASP A 6 4.41 2.93 -1.35
CA ASP A 6 2.97 2.93 -1.54
C ASP A 6 2.67 2.50 -2.98
N PRO A 7 1.92 1.40 -3.16
CA PRO A 7 1.65 0.92 -4.53
C PRO A 7 0.74 1.83 -5.34
N VAL A 8 0.03 2.73 -4.68
CA VAL A 8 -0.89 3.63 -5.36
C VAL A 8 -0.20 4.90 -5.81
N CYS A 9 0.47 5.60 -4.89
CA CYS A 9 1.11 6.87 -5.23
C CYS A 9 2.61 6.77 -5.43
N GLY A 10 3.22 5.65 -5.04
CA GLY A 10 4.65 5.43 -5.26
C GLY A 10 5.57 6.13 -4.30
N MET A 11 5.05 6.70 -3.24
CA MET A 11 5.86 7.41 -2.25
C MET A 11 6.34 6.47 -1.16
N GLU A 12 7.46 6.78 -0.54
CA GLU A 12 7.97 5.98 0.56
C GLU A 12 7.13 6.22 1.81
N VAL A 13 6.80 5.11 2.49
CA VAL A 13 5.96 5.13 3.67
C VAL A 13 6.65 4.35 4.79
N ASP A 14 6.59 4.88 6.01
CA ASP A 14 7.12 4.19 7.17
C ASP A 14 6.27 2.95 7.44
N THR A 15 6.92 1.81 7.62
CA THR A 15 6.20 0.54 7.84
C THR A 15 5.54 0.46 9.22
N THR A 16 5.72 1.48 10.05
CA THR A 16 5.02 1.55 11.33
C THR A 16 3.64 2.19 11.20
N THR A 17 3.28 2.63 10.00
CA THR A 17 1.97 3.26 9.79
C THR A 17 0.84 2.26 9.99
N ASP A 18 -0.32 2.76 10.45
CA ASP A 18 -1.51 1.94 10.59
C ASP A 18 -2.21 1.74 9.25
N LEU A 19 -1.81 2.50 8.24
CA LEU A 19 -2.41 2.42 6.91
C LEU A 19 -1.73 1.31 6.13
N HIS A 20 -2.20 0.10 6.33
CA HIS A 20 -1.64 -1.05 5.63
C HIS A 20 -2.76 -2.03 5.27
N PHE A 21 -2.46 -2.89 4.31
CA PHE A 21 -3.42 -3.88 3.85
C PHE A 21 -2.65 -5.11 3.36
N GLU A 22 -3.07 -6.28 3.80
CA GLU A 22 -2.45 -7.53 3.39
C GLU A 22 -3.21 -8.15 2.22
N TYR A 23 -2.48 -8.49 1.17
CA TYR A 23 -3.08 -9.06 -0.02
C TYR A 23 -2.17 -10.15 -0.58
N GLU A 24 -2.70 -11.36 -0.71
CA GLU A 24 -2.00 -12.54 -1.23
C GLU A 24 -0.67 -12.78 -0.52
N GLY A 25 -0.66 -12.66 0.80
CA GLY A 25 0.51 -12.93 1.60
C GLY A 25 1.51 -11.80 1.66
N GLU A 26 1.22 -10.66 1.04
CA GLU A 26 2.09 -9.50 1.05
C GLU A 26 1.40 -8.36 1.79
N THR A 27 2.18 -7.62 2.58
CA THR A 27 1.65 -6.46 3.29
C THR A 27 2.05 -5.19 2.55
N TYR A 28 1.07 -4.36 2.24
CA TYR A 28 1.29 -3.11 1.54
C TYR A 28 0.97 -1.95 2.46
N TYR A 29 1.77 -0.89 2.38
CA TYR A 29 1.63 0.28 3.24
C TYR A 29 1.24 1.48 2.39
N PHE A 30 0.51 2.40 2.98
CA PHE A 30 -0.06 3.52 2.23
C PHE A 30 0.21 4.85 2.92
N CYS A 31 0.35 5.89 2.14
CA CYS A 31 0.63 7.22 2.66
C CYS A 31 -0.62 7.90 3.19
N SER A 32 -1.79 7.46 2.76
CA SER A 32 -3.04 8.03 3.20
C SER A 32 -4.15 7.00 3.09
N ARG A 33 -5.27 7.30 3.76
CA ARG A 33 -6.43 6.42 3.72
C ARG A 33 -7.00 6.29 2.31
N GLY A 34 -6.95 7.37 1.55
CA GLY A 34 -7.43 7.35 0.18
C GLY A 34 -6.69 6.34 -0.67
N CYS A 35 -5.37 6.31 -0.54
CA CYS A 35 -4.56 5.34 -1.26
C CYS A 35 -4.90 3.92 -0.84
N LYS A 36 -5.08 3.70 0.46
CA LYS A 36 -5.43 2.39 0.98
C LYS A 36 -6.76 1.91 0.40
N LEU A 37 -7.76 2.80 0.38
CA LEU A 37 -9.09 2.44 -0.14
C LEU A 37 -9.04 2.15 -1.63
N ASP A 38 -8.28 2.94 -2.38
CA ASP A 38 -8.12 2.70 -3.81
C ASP A 38 -7.53 1.33 -4.07
N PHE A 39 -6.52 0.97 -3.29
CA PHE A 39 -5.89 -0.34 -3.45
C PHE A 39 -6.86 -1.46 -3.11
N GLU A 40 -7.63 -1.30 -2.04
CA GLU A 40 -8.59 -2.32 -1.62
C GLU A 40 -9.66 -2.57 -2.67
N GLU A 41 -10.05 -1.53 -3.40
CA GLU A 41 -11.06 -1.68 -4.42
C GLU A 41 -10.56 -2.46 -5.62
N ASP A 42 -9.30 -2.26 -5.99
CA ASP A 42 -8.76 -2.92 -7.18
C ASP A 42 -7.25 -3.13 -7.01
N PRO A 43 -6.88 -4.09 -6.17
CA PRO A 43 -5.45 -4.32 -5.89
C PRO A 43 -4.66 -4.73 -7.12
N GLU A 44 -5.26 -5.48 -8.03
CA GLU A 44 -4.55 -5.97 -9.20
C GLU A 44 -4.19 -4.85 -10.16
N LYS A 45 -4.93 -3.76 -10.12
CA LYS A 45 -4.64 -2.60 -10.95
C LYS A 45 -3.26 -2.02 -10.62
N TYR A 46 -2.87 -2.10 -9.36
CA TYR A 46 -1.61 -1.53 -8.89
C TYR A 46 -0.49 -2.56 -8.82
N LEU A 47 -0.81 -3.83 -8.88
CA LEU A 47 0.17 -4.92 -8.78
C LEU A 47 0.46 -5.58 -10.12
N ASP A 48 -0.35 -5.32 -11.10
CA ASP A 48 -0.23 -5.93 -12.41
C ASP A 48 1.08 -5.49 -13.07
N PRO A 49 1.91 -6.43 -13.49
CA PRO A 49 3.17 -6.11 -14.16
C PRO A 49 2.95 -5.51 -15.55
#